data_d9d67175e04399ea34df94fd6d82252f
#
_entry.id   d9d67175e04399ea34df94fd6d82252f
#
_cell.length_a   1.000
_cell.length_b   1.000
_cell.length_c   1.000
_cell.angle_alpha   90.00
_cell.angle_beta   90.00
_cell.angle_gamma   90.00
#
_symmetry.space_group_name_H-M   'P 1'
#
loop_
_entity.id
_entity.type
_entity.pdbx_description
1 polymer ?
#
loop_
_entity_poly.entity_id
_entity_poly.type
_entity_poly.pdbx_seq_one_letter_code
_entity_poly.pdbx_strand_id
1 'polypeptide(L)'
;MNFLSITAFDDMWEKVSQFAQNCSWRAGKSLSQNMSDNTFTDWERVIVALHENDIAGYCTVSKHDCIPNASYTPYIGYLFVDEKYRGQCLSQKLISYAMSYLQTQGFQQVFLVSDHENFYEKYGFKVIDRKMAPWGELEKIYMRKI
;
A
#
# COMPACT_ATOMS: atom_id res chain seq x y z
N MET A 1 -13.15 -0.04 -13.49
CA MET A 1 -12.41 -0.17 -12.20
C MET A 1 -12.50 1.15 -11.46
N ASN A 2 -12.99 1.14 -10.24
CA ASN A 2 -13.08 2.34 -9.41
C ASN A 2 -12.06 2.27 -8.28
N PHE A 3 -11.46 3.41 -7.96
CA PHE A 3 -10.49 3.53 -6.87
C PHE A 3 -11.02 4.47 -5.81
N LEU A 4 -10.88 4.07 -4.55
CA LEU A 4 -11.32 4.86 -3.40
C LEU A 4 -10.20 4.94 -2.38
N SER A 5 -10.04 6.10 -1.76
CA SER A 5 -9.22 6.27 -0.56
C SER A 5 -10.18 6.34 0.63
N ILE A 6 -10.06 5.39 1.56
CA ILE A 6 -11.04 5.21 2.61
C ILE A 6 -10.46 5.39 4.00
N THR A 7 -11.32 5.78 4.92
CA THR A 7 -11.04 5.88 6.36
C THR A 7 -12.02 4.99 7.13
N ALA A 8 -11.82 4.90 8.44
CA ALA A 8 -12.68 4.11 9.31
C ALA A 8 -14.15 4.59 9.32
N PHE A 9 -14.43 5.77 8.79
CA PHE A 9 -15.79 6.30 8.70
C PHE A 9 -16.52 5.86 7.42
N ASP A 10 -15.82 5.22 6.47
CA ASP A 10 -16.40 4.77 5.23
C ASP A 10 -17.06 3.40 5.37
N ASP A 11 -18.16 3.19 4.66
CA ASP A 11 -18.87 1.91 4.68
C ASP A 11 -18.02 0.76 4.16
N MET A 12 -17.07 1.05 3.28
CA MET A 12 -16.18 0.04 2.72
C MET A 12 -15.11 -0.45 3.69
N TRP A 13 -14.87 0.27 4.79
CA TRP A 13 -13.77 -0.05 5.70
C TRP A 13 -13.82 -1.49 6.20
N GLU A 14 -14.98 -1.89 6.73
CA GLU A 14 -15.14 -3.24 7.27
C GLU A 14 -15.05 -4.30 6.18
N LYS A 15 -15.61 -4.04 5.01
CA LYS A 15 -15.53 -4.98 3.88
C LYS A 15 -14.10 -5.21 3.43
N VAL A 16 -13.31 -4.15 3.34
CA VAL A 16 -11.91 -4.24 2.95
C VAL A 16 -11.10 -4.96 4.02
N SER A 17 -11.36 -4.68 5.29
CA SER A 17 -10.70 -5.36 6.40
C SER A 17 -10.95 -6.86 6.36
N GLN A 18 -12.19 -7.29 6.17
CA GLN A 18 -12.53 -8.71 6.06
C GLN A 18 -11.93 -9.36 4.83
N PHE A 19 -11.94 -8.66 3.71
CA PHE A 19 -11.31 -9.15 2.49
C PHE A 19 -9.81 -9.39 2.71
N ALA A 20 -9.11 -8.42 3.33
CA ALA A 20 -7.69 -8.53 3.59
C ALA A 20 -7.38 -9.71 4.53
N GLN A 21 -8.22 -9.93 5.54
CA GLN A 21 -8.04 -11.03 6.47
C GLN A 21 -8.15 -12.39 5.77
N ASN A 22 -9.02 -12.51 4.78
CA ASN A 22 -9.37 -13.78 4.14
C ASN A 22 -8.70 -13.98 2.77
N CYS A 23 -7.93 -13.02 2.28
CA CYS A 23 -7.28 -13.14 0.98
C CYS A 23 -6.09 -14.12 1.03
N SER A 24 -5.58 -14.49 -0.14
CA SER A 24 -4.50 -15.45 -0.27
C SER A 24 -3.15 -14.93 0.24
N TRP A 25 -3.03 -13.61 0.43
CA TRP A 25 -1.78 -12.98 0.86
C TRP A 25 -1.71 -12.90 2.38
N ARG A 26 -0.65 -13.46 2.94
CA ARG A 26 -0.49 -13.56 4.39
C ARG A 26 -0.49 -12.20 5.10
N ALA A 27 0.13 -11.20 4.48
CA ALA A 27 0.21 -9.85 5.06
C ALA A 27 -1.16 -9.16 5.18
N GLY A 28 -2.18 -9.67 4.50
CA GLY A 28 -3.54 -9.14 4.61
C GLY A 28 -4.10 -9.21 6.03
N LYS A 29 -3.71 -10.21 6.80
CA LYS A 29 -4.11 -10.32 8.21
C LYS A 29 -3.54 -9.17 9.05
N SER A 30 -2.30 -8.80 8.77
CA SER A 30 -1.67 -7.65 9.42
C SER A 30 -2.39 -6.35 9.06
N LEU A 31 -2.76 -6.17 7.80
CA LEU A 31 -3.54 -5.01 7.39
C LEU A 31 -4.89 -4.96 8.10
N SER A 32 -5.61 -6.09 8.13
CA SER A 32 -6.91 -6.17 8.79
C SER A 32 -6.80 -5.79 10.27
N GLN A 33 -5.74 -6.23 10.95
CA GLN A 33 -5.50 -5.87 12.35
C GLN A 33 -5.25 -4.37 12.50
N ASN A 34 -4.44 -3.78 11.63
CA ASN A 34 -4.19 -2.34 11.65
C ASN A 34 -5.46 -1.54 11.41
N MET A 35 -6.34 -2.03 10.54
CA MET A 35 -7.62 -1.39 10.28
C MET A 35 -8.55 -1.49 11.49
N SER A 36 -8.60 -2.64 12.15
CA SER A 36 -9.39 -2.84 13.37
C SER A 36 -8.90 -1.96 14.51
N ASP A 37 -7.59 -1.79 14.64
CA ASP A 37 -6.97 -0.96 15.67
C ASP A 37 -7.02 0.52 15.29
N ASN A 38 -7.47 0.84 14.09
CA ASN A 38 -7.55 2.20 13.53
C ASN A 38 -6.22 2.96 13.67
N THR A 39 -5.14 2.34 13.16
CA THR A 39 -3.81 2.96 13.18
C THR A 39 -3.64 4.06 12.13
N PHE A 40 -4.61 4.20 11.23
CA PHE A 40 -4.59 5.18 10.15
C PHE A 40 -5.12 6.53 10.67
N THR A 41 -4.26 7.54 10.69
CA THR A 41 -4.59 8.87 11.20
C THR A 41 -4.23 9.94 10.18
N ASP A 42 -4.78 11.13 10.35
CA ASP A 42 -4.51 12.28 9.48
C ASP A 42 -4.79 11.94 8.00
N TRP A 43 -3.76 12.05 7.16
CA TRP A 43 -3.86 11.78 5.73
C TRP A 43 -3.69 10.29 5.38
N GLU A 44 -3.37 9.44 6.35
CA GLU A 44 -3.18 8.01 6.07
C GLU A 44 -4.49 7.37 5.63
N ARG A 45 -4.41 6.50 4.63
CA ARG A 45 -5.59 5.89 4.00
C ARG A 45 -5.32 4.45 3.60
N VAL A 46 -6.38 3.67 3.54
CA VAL A 46 -6.42 2.44 2.75
C VAL A 46 -7.01 2.80 1.39
N ILE A 47 -6.37 2.34 0.33
CA ILE A 47 -6.81 2.57 -1.04
C ILE A 47 -7.29 1.25 -1.59
N VAL A 48 -8.51 1.23 -2.13
CA VAL A 48 -9.13 0.02 -2.64
C VAL A 48 -9.51 0.19 -4.10
N ALA A 49 -9.29 -0.86 -4.88
CA ALA A 49 -9.74 -0.96 -6.27
C ALA A 49 -10.97 -1.86 -6.31
N LEU A 50 -12.04 -1.37 -6.92
CA LEU A 50 -13.31 -2.09 -7.04
C LEU A 50 -13.61 -2.35 -8.50
N HIS A 51 -14.00 -3.57 -8.81
CA HIS A 51 -14.64 -3.92 -10.08
C HIS A 51 -16.10 -4.24 -9.76
N GLU A 52 -17.01 -3.33 -10.12
CA GLU A 52 -18.37 -3.36 -9.66
C GLU A 52 -18.41 -3.38 -8.13
N ASN A 53 -18.92 -4.46 -7.51
CA ASN A 53 -18.94 -4.59 -6.05
C ASN A 53 -17.83 -5.48 -5.50
N ASP A 54 -16.97 -6.00 -6.38
CA ASP A 54 -15.85 -6.87 -5.97
C ASP A 54 -14.63 -6.06 -5.65
N ILE A 55 -13.96 -6.42 -4.55
CA ILE A 55 -12.65 -5.86 -4.23
C ILE A 55 -11.62 -6.56 -5.12
N ALA A 56 -10.95 -5.78 -5.96
CA ALA A 56 -9.95 -6.30 -6.90
C ALA A 56 -8.54 -6.21 -6.36
N GLY A 57 -8.30 -5.28 -5.44
CA GLY A 57 -6.99 -5.10 -4.83
C GLY A 57 -7.00 -3.91 -3.88
N TYR A 58 -5.86 -3.72 -3.21
CA TYR A 58 -5.73 -2.61 -2.28
C TYR A 58 -4.25 -2.24 -2.10
N CYS A 59 -4.01 -1.09 -1.49
CA CYS A 59 -2.73 -0.70 -0.93
C CYS A 59 -2.99 0.33 0.18
N THR A 60 -1.95 0.78 0.83
CA THR A 60 -2.04 1.81 1.86
C THR A 60 -1.10 2.96 1.56
N VAL A 61 -1.44 4.13 2.07
CA VAL A 61 -0.51 5.25 2.20
C VAL A 61 -0.39 5.56 3.70
N SER A 62 0.83 5.61 4.20
CA SER A 62 1.07 5.72 5.65
C SER A 62 2.36 6.46 5.95
N LYS A 63 2.47 6.93 7.20
CA LYS A 63 3.67 7.64 7.68
C LYS A 63 4.86 6.72 7.81
N HIS A 64 4.61 5.45 8.18
CA HIS A 64 5.63 4.46 8.48
C HIS A 64 5.34 3.14 7.78
N ASP A 65 6.36 2.31 7.66
CA ASP A 65 6.24 0.93 7.20
C ASP A 65 6.95 0.02 8.22
N CYS A 66 7.27 -1.21 7.82
CA CYS A 66 7.83 -2.21 8.72
C CYS A 66 9.23 -1.88 9.28
N ILE A 67 9.96 -0.94 8.67
CA ILE A 67 11.32 -0.61 9.10
C ILE A 67 11.25 0.40 10.25
N PRO A 68 11.68 0.04 11.47
CA PRO A 68 11.67 0.97 12.59
C PRO A 68 12.73 2.04 12.43
N ASN A 69 12.45 3.24 12.96
CA ASN A 69 13.39 4.37 13.01
C ASN A 69 13.85 4.88 11.64
N ALA A 70 13.15 4.52 10.57
CA ALA A 70 13.42 5.09 9.26
C ALA A 70 12.78 6.49 9.19
N SER A 71 13.55 7.44 8.64
CA SER A 71 13.11 8.85 8.53
C SER A 71 12.31 9.13 7.27
N TYR A 72 12.11 8.13 6.42
CA TYR A 72 11.39 8.29 5.16
C TYR A 72 9.89 8.33 5.38
N THR A 73 9.19 9.17 4.65
CA THR A 73 7.74 9.28 4.64
C THR A 73 7.30 10.07 3.40
N PRO A 74 6.15 9.81 2.77
CA PRO A 74 5.17 8.77 3.06
C PRO A 74 5.53 7.44 2.40
N TYR A 75 4.88 6.36 2.85
CA TYR A 75 5.04 5.03 2.25
C TYR A 75 3.78 4.58 1.54
N ILE A 76 3.96 3.88 0.42
CA ILE A 76 2.95 2.97 -0.13
C ILE A 76 3.27 1.59 0.45
N GLY A 77 2.27 0.94 1.03
CA GLY A 77 2.43 -0.38 1.62
C GLY A 77 1.27 -1.31 1.29
N TYR A 78 1.39 -2.55 1.72
CA TYR A 78 0.35 -3.58 1.59
C TYR A 78 -0.24 -3.69 0.17
N LEU A 79 0.58 -3.58 -0.86
CA LEU A 79 0.11 -3.65 -2.25
C LEU A 79 -0.30 -5.09 -2.59
N PHE A 80 -1.58 -5.29 -2.88
CA PHE A 80 -2.13 -6.59 -3.21
C PHE A 80 -3.14 -6.49 -4.35
N VAL A 81 -3.09 -7.45 -5.27
CA VAL A 81 -4.06 -7.62 -6.35
C VAL A 81 -4.61 -9.03 -6.24
N ASP A 82 -5.95 -9.14 -6.18
CA ASP A 82 -6.61 -10.43 -6.13
C ASP A 82 -6.33 -11.25 -7.39
N GLU A 83 -6.23 -12.56 -7.23
CA GLU A 83 -5.80 -13.46 -8.31
C GLU A 83 -6.66 -13.32 -9.56
N LYS A 84 -7.97 -13.09 -9.40
CA LYS A 84 -8.90 -12.90 -10.52
C LYS A 84 -8.58 -11.69 -11.39
N TYR A 85 -7.87 -10.72 -10.84
CA TYR A 85 -7.62 -9.43 -11.50
C TYR A 85 -6.16 -9.21 -11.86
N ARG A 86 -5.32 -10.23 -11.73
CA ARG A 86 -3.90 -10.17 -12.12
C ARG A 86 -3.76 -10.15 -13.63
N GLY A 87 -2.65 -9.58 -14.10
CA GLY A 87 -2.38 -9.47 -15.54
C GLY A 87 -3.04 -8.28 -16.20
N GLN A 88 -3.62 -7.36 -15.44
CA GLN A 88 -4.32 -6.17 -15.95
C GLN A 88 -3.65 -4.86 -15.53
N CYS A 89 -2.40 -4.93 -15.08
CA CYS A 89 -1.63 -3.77 -14.59
C CYS A 89 -2.30 -3.05 -13.41
N LEU A 90 -3.06 -3.77 -12.60
CA LEU A 90 -3.82 -3.16 -11.51
C LEU A 90 -2.90 -2.63 -10.41
N SER A 91 -1.77 -3.31 -10.14
CA SER A 91 -0.79 -2.80 -9.17
C SER A 91 -0.24 -1.44 -9.58
N GLN A 92 0.06 -1.25 -10.87
CA GLN A 92 0.50 0.04 -11.39
C GLN A 92 -0.58 1.11 -11.20
N LYS A 93 -1.83 0.77 -11.44
CA LYS A 93 -2.96 1.70 -11.29
C LYS A 93 -3.17 2.08 -9.82
N LEU A 94 -3.03 1.12 -8.91
CA LEU A 94 -3.09 1.40 -7.47
C LEU A 94 -1.96 2.34 -7.03
N ILE A 95 -0.75 2.10 -7.48
CA ILE A 95 0.40 2.97 -7.19
C ILE A 95 0.14 4.37 -7.73
N SER A 96 -0.34 4.48 -8.97
CA SER A 96 -0.63 5.78 -9.58
C SER A 96 -1.71 6.55 -8.82
N TYR A 97 -2.75 5.87 -8.38
CA TYR A 97 -3.80 6.49 -7.58
C TYR A 97 -3.27 6.95 -6.23
N ALA A 98 -2.46 6.11 -5.58
CA ALA A 98 -1.84 6.46 -4.30
C ALA A 98 -0.94 7.70 -4.43
N MET A 99 -0.14 7.76 -5.50
CA MET A 99 0.72 8.94 -5.74
C MET A 99 -0.10 10.19 -6.00
N SER A 100 -1.18 10.09 -6.76
CA SER A 100 -2.07 11.23 -6.99
C SER A 100 -2.70 11.73 -5.70
N TYR A 101 -3.12 10.82 -4.85
CA TYR A 101 -3.65 11.17 -3.54
C TYR A 101 -2.58 11.89 -2.69
N LEU A 102 -1.37 11.32 -2.62
CA LEU A 102 -0.28 11.91 -1.84
C LEU A 102 0.12 13.28 -2.37
N GLN A 103 0.06 13.49 -3.69
CA GLN A 103 0.32 14.79 -4.28
C GLN A 103 -0.68 15.83 -3.78
N THR A 104 -1.95 15.47 -3.64
CA THR A 104 -2.96 16.38 -3.09
C THR A 104 -2.69 16.74 -1.63
N GLN A 105 -1.94 15.90 -0.92
CA GLN A 105 -1.54 16.14 0.47
C GLN A 105 -0.23 16.93 0.59
N GLY A 106 0.36 17.33 -0.54
CA GLY A 106 1.57 18.15 -0.56
C GLY A 106 2.88 17.39 -0.63
N PHE A 107 2.85 16.07 -0.78
CA PHE A 107 4.08 15.28 -0.87
C PHE A 107 4.65 15.32 -2.29
N GLN A 108 5.98 15.33 -2.37
CA GLN A 108 6.71 15.39 -3.64
C GLN A 108 7.44 14.09 -3.96
N GLN A 109 7.41 13.13 -3.06
CA GLN A 109 8.05 11.83 -3.23
C GLN A 109 7.33 10.78 -2.39
N VAL A 110 7.56 9.53 -2.73
CA VAL A 110 6.95 8.40 -2.03
C VAL A 110 7.96 7.26 -1.91
N PHE A 111 7.85 6.51 -0.83
CA PHE A 111 8.72 5.40 -0.51
C PHE A 111 7.94 4.09 -0.42
N LEU A 112 8.62 2.99 -0.63
CA LEU A 112 8.09 1.66 -0.32
C LEU A 112 9.22 0.71 0.07
N VAL A 113 8.86 -0.31 0.83
CA VAL A 113 9.79 -1.35 1.29
C VAL A 113 9.43 -2.64 0.57
N SER A 114 10.42 -3.30 -0.04
CA SER A 114 10.19 -4.57 -0.72
C SER A 114 11.50 -5.34 -0.91
N ASP A 115 11.39 -6.64 -1.01
CA ASP A 115 12.48 -7.53 -1.43
C ASP A 115 12.35 -7.99 -2.89
N HIS A 116 11.31 -7.55 -3.60
CA HIS A 116 11.15 -7.86 -5.01
C HIS A 116 12.28 -7.24 -5.84
N GLU A 117 12.68 -7.95 -6.89
CA GLU A 117 13.67 -7.45 -7.85
C GLU A 117 12.98 -7.17 -9.19
N ASN A 118 13.40 -6.07 -9.83
CA ASN A 118 12.95 -5.68 -11.18
C ASN A 118 11.43 -5.49 -11.30
N PHE A 119 10.72 -5.30 -10.19
CA PHE A 119 9.27 -5.06 -10.20
C PHE A 119 8.96 -3.57 -10.12
N TYR A 120 9.41 -2.91 -9.05
CA TYR A 120 9.08 -1.50 -8.83
C TYR A 120 9.90 -0.55 -9.71
N GLU A 121 11.06 -1.00 -10.19
CA GLU A 121 11.87 -0.23 -11.13
C GLU A 121 11.10 0.08 -12.41
N LYS A 122 10.22 -0.84 -12.85
CA LYS A 122 9.36 -0.62 -14.02
C LYS A 122 8.41 0.57 -13.84
N TYR A 123 8.10 0.91 -12.60
CA TYR A 123 7.18 2.00 -12.28
C TYR A 123 7.91 3.26 -11.85
N GLY A 124 9.21 3.35 -12.13
CA GLY A 124 10.00 4.55 -11.88
C GLY A 124 10.58 4.65 -10.48
N PHE A 125 10.47 3.59 -9.68
CA PHE A 125 11.11 3.54 -8.36
C PHE A 125 12.56 3.13 -8.48
N LYS A 126 13.40 3.63 -7.57
CA LYS A 126 14.80 3.21 -7.46
C LYS A 126 15.14 2.92 -6.00
N VAL A 127 16.04 1.99 -5.79
CA VAL A 127 16.55 1.66 -4.45
C VAL A 127 17.42 2.80 -3.96
N ILE A 128 17.11 3.34 -2.79
CA ILE A 128 17.88 4.42 -2.18
C ILE A 128 18.55 3.98 -0.89
N ASP A 129 18.10 2.88 -0.28
CA ASP A 129 18.64 2.41 1.00
C ASP A 129 18.31 0.93 1.19
N ARG A 130 19.00 0.31 2.15
CA ARG A 130 18.71 -1.05 2.61
C ARG A 130 18.78 -1.07 4.11
N LYS A 131 17.75 -1.62 4.76
CA LYS A 131 17.67 -1.66 6.22
C LYS A 131 17.14 -3.02 6.68
N MET A 132 17.52 -3.40 7.90
CA MET A 132 17.08 -4.64 8.51
C MET A 132 15.63 -4.52 8.96
N ALA A 133 14.78 -5.43 8.50
CA ALA A 133 13.41 -5.53 8.97
C ALA A 133 13.33 -6.25 10.32
N PRO A 134 12.23 -6.08 11.08
CA PRO A 134 12.09 -6.72 12.39
C PRO A 134 12.19 -8.25 12.36
N TRP A 135 11.89 -8.87 11.22
CA TRP A 135 12.00 -10.33 11.05
C TRP A 135 13.42 -10.80 10.68
N GLY A 136 14.42 -9.90 10.68
CA GLY A 136 15.81 -10.26 10.52
C GLY A 136 16.35 -10.30 9.11
N GLU A 137 15.57 -9.90 8.12
CA GLU A 137 16.00 -9.84 6.72
C GLU A 137 16.29 -8.41 6.29
N LEU A 138 17.25 -8.26 5.37
CA LEU A 138 17.59 -6.96 4.81
C LEU A 138 16.61 -6.62 3.69
N GLU A 139 15.89 -5.50 3.85
CA GLU A 139 14.89 -5.05 2.90
C GLU A 139 15.40 -3.81 2.15
N LYS A 140 14.94 -3.67 0.89
CA LYS A 140 15.22 -2.49 0.07
C LYS A 140 14.18 -1.41 0.32
N ILE A 141 14.66 -0.18 0.41
CA ILE A 141 13.79 0.99 0.43
C ILE A 141 13.86 1.65 -0.94
N TYR A 142 12.71 1.74 -1.59
CA TYR A 142 12.55 2.36 -2.89
C TYR A 142 11.98 3.76 -2.75
N MET A 143 12.31 4.62 -3.69
CA MET A 143 11.80 5.98 -3.75
C MET A 143 11.41 6.35 -5.18
N ARG A 144 10.35 7.12 -5.31
CA ARG A 144 9.97 7.76 -6.57
C ARG A 144 9.49 9.18 -6.29
N LYS A 145 9.87 10.10 -7.18
CA LYS A 145 9.30 11.47 -7.17
C LYS A 145 7.88 11.43 -7.74
N ILE A 146 7.01 12.20 -7.11
CA ILE A 146 5.63 12.37 -7.54
C ILE A 146 5.54 13.51 -8.56
#